data_ea8ca79f3cbcb3f75280229ac446af54
#
_entry.id   ea8ca79f3cbcb3f75280229ac446af54
#
_cell.length_a   1.000
_cell.length_b   1.000
_cell.length_c   1.000
_cell.angle_alpha   90.00
_cell.angle_beta   90.00
_cell.angle_gamma   90.00
#
_symmetry.space_group_name_H-M   'P 1'
#
loop_
_entity.id
_entity.type
_entity.pdbx_description
1 polymer ?
#
loop_
_entity_poly.entity_id
_entity_poly.type
_entity_poly.pdbx_seq_one_letter_code
_entity_poly.pdbx_strand_id
1 'polypeptide(L)'
;MTMVGFVIGWLIVGGAGCGGSTTGLSAADGTGPSGTPSSAPTDTVPTTPAASAVAECDSPDDAWIWCDDFERDRLDAYFEHNRADGAFERTSGVGLDGSHGMRARFSAGAEGAGWMHLAFGRTPQPYFRPVDDGATAHREVWWRFLVRNEPGWTGGGGHKLTRARAFASPDTWQQAFEAPLWSGGQEANRDVLVLDPVSGTDEQGNLLPYESGSLGQPPRWLGSEAGATPLFDASHVGSWYCVEVHLRLNDPGQSNGVFEFWIDGSLEARREGLNWVGSFTDYGVNTISLDNYWNGGAPRDQERYLDNFVVSTAPIGCG
;
A
#
# COMPACT_ATOMS: atom_id res chain seq x y z
N MET A 1 27.74 -2.99 -18.56
CA MET A 1 26.44 -2.88 -19.24
C MET A 1 25.67 -1.82 -18.47
N THR A 2 25.62 -0.61 -18.99
CA THR A 2 25.17 0.60 -18.28
C THR A 2 23.64 0.62 -18.29
N MET A 3 23.01 0.44 -17.11
CA MET A 3 21.56 0.58 -16.98
C MET A 3 21.18 2.04 -17.05
N VAL A 4 20.42 2.38 -18.08
CA VAL A 4 19.78 3.70 -18.20
C VAL A 4 18.51 3.65 -17.36
N GLY A 5 18.49 4.40 -16.25
CA GLY A 5 17.29 4.56 -15.44
C GLY A 5 16.21 5.32 -16.21
N PHE A 6 15.10 4.67 -16.50
CA PHE A 6 13.94 5.33 -17.10
C PHE A 6 13.12 6.01 -16.00
N VAL A 7 13.10 7.33 -16.02
CA VAL A 7 12.17 8.16 -15.25
C VAL A 7 10.84 8.18 -15.99
N ILE A 8 9.83 7.51 -15.45
CA ILE A 8 8.47 7.53 -16.01
C ILE A 8 7.71 8.70 -15.40
N GLY A 9 7.65 9.79 -16.12
CA GLY A 9 6.80 10.92 -15.80
C GLY A 9 5.32 10.61 -16.17
N TRP A 10 4.42 10.71 -15.22
CA TRP A 10 2.96 10.61 -15.46
C TRP A 10 2.38 11.99 -15.75
N LEU A 11 1.77 12.14 -16.92
CA LEU A 11 0.97 13.31 -17.25
C LEU A 11 -0.41 13.20 -16.57
N ILE A 12 -0.74 14.16 -15.71
CA ILE A 12 -2.09 14.33 -15.17
C ILE A 12 -2.87 15.18 -16.15
N VAL A 13 -3.91 14.60 -16.78
CA VAL A 13 -4.92 15.36 -17.53
C VAL A 13 -5.99 15.80 -16.55
N GLY A 14 -6.02 17.07 -16.21
CA GLY A 14 -7.04 17.70 -15.38
C GLY A 14 -8.37 17.77 -16.13
N GLY A 15 -9.40 17.08 -15.63
CA GLY A 15 -10.79 17.21 -16.07
C GLY A 15 -11.50 18.31 -15.30
N ALA A 16 -11.98 19.33 -16.00
CA ALA A 16 -12.80 20.40 -15.44
C ALA A 16 -14.23 19.90 -15.18
N GLY A 17 -14.69 19.97 -13.93
CA GLY A 17 -16.06 19.67 -13.54
C GLY A 17 -16.96 20.92 -13.66
N CYS A 18 -18.11 20.79 -14.32
CA CYS A 18 -19.18 21.77 -14.32
C CYS A 18 -20.11 21.57 -13.12
N GLY A 19 -20.47 22.68 -12.47
CA GLY A 19 -21.41 22.74 -11.37
C GLY A 19 -22.88 22.57 -11.79
N GLY A 20 -23.73 22.22 -10.82
CA GLY A 20 -25.19 22.12 -10.95
C GLY A 20 -25.89 22.13 -9.59
N SER A 21 -26.46 23.28 -9.33
CA SER A 21 -27.60 23.73 -8.54
C SER A 21 -28.30 22.84 -7.52
N THR A 22 -28.49 23.48 -6.38
CA THR A 22 -29.40 23.24 -5.27
C THR A 22 -30.88 23.28 -5.63
N THR A 23 -31.67 22.34 -5.06
CA THR A 23 -33.06 22.63 -4.63
C THR A 23 -33.36 21.85 -3.36
N GLY A 24 -33.73 22.56 -2.31
CA GLY A 24 -34.24 22.01 -1.07
C GLY A 24 -35.72 21.60 -1.16
N LEU A 25 -36.10 20.68 -0.25
CA LEU A 25 -37.48 20.54 0.23
C LEU A 25 -37.55 19.76 1.54
N SER A 26 -37.95 20.48 2.56
CA SER A 26 -39.03 20.25 3.55
C SER A 26 -39.06 18.93 4.35
N ALA A 27 -39.11 19.15 5.66
CA ALA A 27 -39.35 18.20 6.73
C ALA A 27 -40.76 17.57 6.71
N ALA A 28 -40.87 16.32 7.15
CA ALA A 28 -42.10 15.76 7.69
C ALA A 28 -41.81 14.94 8.94
N ASP A 29 -42.48 15.31 10.03
CA ASP A 29 -42.54 14.62 11.31
C ASP A 29 -43.14 13.20 11.18
N GLY A 30 -42.58 12.25 11.94
CA GLY A 30 -43.11 10.91 12.11
C GLY A 30 -42.68 10.29 13.44
N THR A 31 -43.57 10.37 14.42
CA THR A 31 -43.45 9.83 15.78
C THR A 31 -43.62 8.31 15.82
N GLY A 32 -42.72 7.60 16.60
CA GLY A 32 -42.90 6.38 17.36
C GLY A 32 -42.48 5.07 16.78
N PRO A 33 -42.35 3.97 17.54
CA PRO A 33 -42.21 3.86 18.97
C PRO A 33 -40.90 3.24 19.44
N SER A 34 -40.62 3.42 20.74
CA SER A 34 -39.54 2.92 21.58
C SER A 34 -39.38 1.39 21.48
N GLY A 35 -38.25 0.94 20.92
CA GLY A 35 -37.77 -0.42 21.02
C GLY A 35 -36.54 -0.50 21.93
N THR A 36 -36.60 -1.33 22.94
CA THR A 36 -35.57 -1.63 23.93
C THR A 36 -34.29 -2.10 23.24
N PRO A 37 -33.10 -1.61 23.58
CA PRO A 37 -31.86 -2.13 23.01
C PRO A 37 -31.56 -3.52 23.59
N SER A 38 -31.51 -4.50 22.68
CA SER A 38 -30.93 -5.82 22.96
C SER A 38 -29.42 -5.67 23.05
N SER A 39 -28.87 -6.00 24.20
CA SER A 39 -27.42 -6.08 24.44
C SER A 39 -26.81 -7.16 23.56
N ALA A 40 -25.99 -6.76 22.58
CA ALA A 40 -25.11 -7.66 21.84
C ALA A 40 -23.99 -8.18 22.77
N PRO A 41 -23.57 -9.44 22.63
CA PRO A 41 -22.44 -9.95 23.40
C PRO A 41 -21.16 -9.23 23.01
N THR A 42 -20.46 -8.71 24.01
CA THR A 42 -19.11 -8.17 23.88
C THR A 42 -18.16 -9.33 23.69
N ASP A 43 -17.76 -9.60 22.45
CA ASP A 43 -16.61 -10.48 22.15
C ASP A 43 -15.36 -9.76 22.65
N THR A 44 -14.91 -10.12 23.84
CA THR A 44 -13.58 -9.78 24.34
C THR A 44 -12.57 -10.62 23.55
N VAL A 45 -11.97 -10.02 22.53
CA VAL A 45 -10.77 -10.55 21.89
C VAL A 45 -9.69 -10.62 22.99
N PRO A 46 -9.07 -11.78 23.23
CA PRO A 46 -7.97 -11.88 24.19
C PRO A 46 -6.81 -11.06 23.66
N THR A 47 -6.44 -9.99 24.38
CA THR A 47 -5.19 -9.25 24.16
C THR A 47 -4.04 -10.16 24.53
N THR A 48 -3.39 -10.76 23.55
CA THR A 48 -2.08 -11.36 23.72
C THR A 48 -1.10 -10.24 24.08
N PRO A 49 -0.21 -10.41 25.10
CA PRO A 49 0.80 -9.41 25.37
C PRO A 49 1.64 -9.20 24.12
N ALA A 50 1.83 -7.94 23.71
CA ALA A 50 2.67 -7.57 22.59
C ALA A 50 4.07 -8.19 22.80
N ALA A 51 4.46 -9.12 21.94
CA ALA A 51 5.86 -9.53 21.82
C ALA A 51 6.66 -8.26 21.52
N SER A 52 7.87 -8.13 22.08
CA SER A 52 8.71 -6.96 21.80
C SER A 52 8.84 -6.80 20.29
N ALA A 53 8.29 -5.73 19.74
CA ALA A 53 8.29 -5.47 18.30
C ALA A 53 9.70 -5.40 17.66
N VAL A 54 10.74 -5.27 18.50
CA VAL A 54 12.16 -5.21 18.11
C VAL A 54 12.72 -6.54 17.62
N ALA A 55 12.06 -7.67 17.88
CA ALA A 55 12.53 -9.00 17.44
C ALA A 55 11.36 -9.85 16.92
N GLU A 56 10.40 -9.22 16.31
CA GLU A 56 9.17 -9.86 15.83
C GLU A 56 9.45 -11.02 14.88
N CYS A 57 10.45 -10.86 14.02
CA CYS A 57 10.82 -11.86 13.02
C CYS A 57 11.64 -13.05 13.57
N ASP A 58 11.94 -13.10 14.87
CA ASP A 58 12.57 -14.26 15.48
C ASP A 58 11.59 -15.42 15.73
N SER A 59 10.29 -15.14 15.71
CA SER A 59 9.21 -16.14 15.89
C SER A 59 8.06 -15.84 14.93
N PRO A 60 8.27 -16.00 13.61
CA PRO A 60 7.24 -15.71 12.62
C PRO A 60 6.04 -16.64 12.74
N ASP A 61 4.85 -16.14 12.46
CA ASP A 61 3.65 -16.96 12.31
C ASP A 61 3.74 -17.84 11.05
N ASP A 62 3.12 -19.01 11.07
CA ASP A 62 3.12 -19.95 9.93
C ASP A 62 2.44 -19.37 8.67
N ALA A 63 1.56 -18.39 8.82
CA ALA A 63 0.92 -17.68 7.71
C ALA A 63 1.81 -16.62 7.06
N TRP A 64 2.95 -16.26 7.67
CA TRP A 64 3.81 -15.21 7.14
C TRP A 64 4.67 -15.72 6.00
N ILE A 65 4.52 -15.10 4.84
CA ILE A 65 5.37 -15.31 3.67
C ILE A 65 6.73 -14.64 3.89
N TRP A 66 6.73 -13.48 4.54
CA TRP A 66 7.92 -12.66 4.79
C TRP A 66 7.80 -11.90 6.09
N CYS A 67 8.94 -11.74 6.77
CA CYS A 67 9.09 -10.86 7.91
C CYS A 67 10.48 -10.21 7.88
N ASP A 68 10.54 -8.89 8.02
CA ASP A 68 11.78 -8.12 8.13
C ASP A 68 11.61 -6.98 9.15
N ASP A 69 12.21 -7.17 10.32
CA ASP A 69 12.30 -6.18 11.40
C ASP A 69 13.55 -5.30 11.26
N PHE A 70 14.27 -5.45 10.16
CA PHE A 70 15.51 -4.75 9.86
C PHE A 70 16.63 -4.90 10.90
N GLU A 71 16.50 -5.78 11.89
CA GLU A 71 17.58 -6.07 12.85
C GLU A 71 18.74 -6.84 12.21
N ARG A 72 18.48 -7.54 11.12
CA ARG A 72 19.47 -8.18 10.25
C ARG A 72 19.47 -7.52 8.89
N ASP A 73 20.63 -7.43 8.24
CA ASP A 73 20.69 -6.97 6.86
C ASP A 73 20.19 -8.09 5.93
N ARG A 74 18.98 -7.93 5.42
CA ARG A 74 18.30 -8.85 4.49
C ARG A 74 17.94 -8.17 3.17
N LEU A 75 18.53 -7.01 2.88
CA LEU A 75 18.21 -6.21 1.69
C LEU A 75 18.46 -6.95 0.37
N ASP A 76 19.37 -7.94 0.36
CA ASP A 76 19.61 -8.80 -0.80
C ASP A 76 18.46 -9.77 -1.13
N ALA A 77 17.54 -10.01 -0.20
CA ALA A 77 16.34 -10.82 -0.44
C ALA A 77 15.30 -10.10 -1.31
N TYR A 78 15.29 -8.79 -1.28
CA TYR A 78 14.44 -7.99 -2.17
C TYR A 78 14.96 -8.09 -3.61
N PHE A 79 14.07 -8.32 -4.58
CA PHE A 79 14.52 -8.43 -5.97
C PHE A 79 15.01 -7.08 -6.52
N GLU A 80 14.50 -5.98 -5.99
CA GLU A 80 15.02 -4.64 -6.21
C GLU A 80 15.10 -3.86 -4.90
N HIS A 81 16.23 -3.24 -4.66
CA HIS A 81 16.46 -2.28 -3.60
C HIS A 81 17.21 -1.08 -4.19
N ASN A 82 16.50 0.02 -4.40
CA ASN A 82 17.10 1.27 -4.87
C ASN A 82 17.43 2.17 -3.68
N ARG A 83 18.73 2.37 -3.44
CA ARG A 83 19.24 3.19 -2.34
C ARG A 83 19.17 4.70 -2.61
N ALA A 84 18.86 5.12 -3.84
CA ALA A 84 18.83 6.54 -4.24
C ALA A 84 20.06 7.31 -3.72
N ASP A 85 21.25 6.84 -4.04
CA ASP A 85 22.54 7.42 -3.61
C ASP A 85 22.68 7.58 -2.08
N GLY A 86 22.12 6.64 -1.32
CA GLY A 86 22.12 6.65 0.16
C GLY A 86 20.97 7.44 0.79
N ALA A 87 20.00 7.88 0.01
CA ALA A 87 18.77 8.45 0.54
C ALA A 87 17.86 7.40 1.19
N PHE A 88 17.96 6.13 0.77
CA PHE A 88 17.20 5.02 1.36
C PHE A 88 18.14 3.92 1.86
N GLU A 89 18.26 3.80 3.16
CA GLU A 89 19.20 2.88 3.77
C GLU A 89 18.72 2.33 5.12
N ARG A 90 19.15 1.10 5.44
CA ARG A 90 19.03 0.53 6.77
C ARG A 90 19.94 1.30 7.74
N THR A 91 19.38 1.82 8.83
CA THR A 91 20.09 2.71 9.75
C THR A 91 19.80 2.30 11.20
N SER A 92 20.82 2.28 12.04
CA SER A 92 20.70 2.03 13.49
C SER A 92 20.13 3.26 14.20
N GLY A 93 19.29 3.03 15.22
CA GLY A 93 18.75 4.09 16.08
C GLY A 93 17.54 4.81 15.49
N VAL A 94 17.04 4.39 14.33
CA VAL A 94 15.89 5.03 13.66
C VAL A 94 14.63 4.16 13.66
N GLY A 95 14.75 2.88 13.92
CA GLY A 95 13.65 1.94 14.04
C GLY A 95 12.83 2.14 15.33
N LEU A 96 11.85 1.26 15.55
CA LEU A 96 11.04 1.25 16.75
C LEU A 96 11.94 1.04 17.98
N ASP A 97 11.67 1.80 19.05
CA ASP A 97 12.46 1.77 20.32
C ASP A 97 13.97 1.97 20.15
N GLY A 98 14.40 2.64 19.06
CA GLY A 98 15.80 2.91 18.77
C GLY A 98 16.54 1.73 18.13
N SER A 99 15.84 0.76 17.62
CA SER A 99 16.35 -0.38 16.85
C SER A 99 16.86 0.02 15.46
N HIS A 100 17.19 -0.95 14.62
CA HIS A 100 17.39 -0.68 13.19
C HIS A 100 16.06 -0.48 12.48
N GLY A 101 16.06 0.36 11.44
CA GLY A 101 14.93 0.57 10.56
C GLY A 101 15.40 1.11 9.22
N MET A 102 14.51 1.23 8.27
CA MET A 102 14.78 1.88 7.00
C MET A 102 14.53 3.38 7.09
N ARG A 103 15.51 4.18 6.69
CA ARG A 103 15.40 5.64 6.60
C ARG A 103 15.34 6.08 5.16
N ALA A 104 14.31 6.85 4.80
CA ALA A 104 14.17 7.53 3.51
C ALA A 104 14.34 9.04 3.71
N ARG A 105 15.32 9.64 3.02
CA ARG A 105 15.60 11.09 3.03
C ARG A 105 15.17 11.72 1.72
N PHE A 106 14.13 12.51 1.77
CA PHE A 106 13.70 13.31 0.65
C PHE A 106 14.45 14.64 0.64
N SER A 107 15.07 14.97 -0.48
CA SER A 107 15.57 16.34 -0.71
C SER A 107 14.47 17.19 -1.32
N ALA A 108 14.44 18.48 -1.02
CA ALA A 108 13.49 19.42 -1.59
C ALA A 108 13.50 19.35 -3.13
N GLY A 109 12.32 19.18 -3.74
CA GLY A 109 12.14 19.01 -5.18
C GLY A 109 12.48 17.62 -5.73
N ALA A 110 13.03 16.70 -4.93
CA ALA A 110 13.30 15.35 -5.39
C ALA A 110 12.01 14.51 -5.43
N GLU A 111 11.80 13.81 -6.53
CA GLU A 111 10.65 12.91 -6.68
C GLU A 111 10.85 11.57 -5.98
N GLY A 112 12.07 11.09 -5.80
CA GLY A 112 12.35 9.79 -5.20
C GLY A 112 13.37 9.83 -4.07
N ALA A 113 13.10 9.05 -3.02
CA ALA A 113 14.02 8.76 -1.94
C ALA A 113 14.25 7.24 -1.78
N GLY A 114 14.19 6.50 -2.89
CA GLY A 114 14.45 5.05 -2.94
C GLY A 114 13.21 4.19 -2.71
N TRP A 115 13.40 2.89 -2.91
CA TRP A 115 12.34 1.87 -2.74
C TRP A 115 12.95 0.49 -2.49
N MET A 116 12.12 -0.43 -2.01
CA MET A 116 12.42 -1.85 -1.92
C MET A 116 11.21 -2.65 -2.39
N HIS A 117 11.46 -3.64 -3.25
CA HIS A 117 10.45 -4.48 -3.86
C HIS A 117 10.68 -5.94 -3.48
N LEU A 118 9.71 -6.51 -2.75
CA LEU A 118 9.68 -7.91 -2.39
C LEU A 118 8.88 -8.68 -3.43
N ALA A 119 9.37 -9.84 -3.87
CA ALA A 119 8.61 -10.78 -4.69
C ALA A 119 8.34 -12.07 -3.92
N PHE A 120 7.18 -12.67 -4.18
CA PHE A 120 6.73 -13.94 -3.63
C PHE A 120 5.73 -14.60 -4.57
N GLY A 121 5.46 -15.88 -4.34
CA GLY A 121 4.56 -16.66 -5.19
C GLY A 121 5.03 -16.74 -6.64
N ARG A 122 4.09 -17.08 -7.51
CA ARG A 122 4.39 -17.25 -8.94
C ARG A 122 4.69 -15.93 -9.62
N THR A 123 5.90 -15.82 -10.18
CA THR A 123 6.39 -14.66 -10.92
C THR A 123 6.66 -15.02 -12.39
N PRO A 124 6.58 -14.06 -13.32
CA PRO A 124 6.72 -14.34 -14.76
C PRO A 124 8.15 -14.66 -15.21
N GLN A 125 9.17 -14.32 -14.43
CA GLN A 125 10.56 -14.52 -14.78
C GLN A 125 11.47 -14.67 -13.55
N PRO A 126 12.63 -15.37 -13.68
CA PRO A 126 13.54 -15.63 -12.56
C PRO A 126 14.16 -14.38 -11.92
N TYR A 127 14.15 -13.25 -12.58
CA TYR A 127 14.64 -11.97 -12.06
C TYR A 127 14.00 -11.58 -10.72
N PHE A 128 12.72 -11.89 -10.54
CA PHE A 128 11.98 -11.53 -9.35
C PHE A 128 12.45 -12.24 -8.08
N ARG A 129 13.06 -13.42 -8.17
CA ARG A 129 13.62 -14.16 -7.02
C ARG A 129 12.65 -14.23 -5.84
N PRO A 130 11.48 -14.90 -5.97
CA PRO A 130 10.48 -14.95 -4.91
C PRO A 130 11.09 -15.50 -3.61
N VAL A 131 10.66 -14.95 -2.46
CA VAL A 131 11.18 -15.33 -1.13
C VAL A 131 10.59 -16.63 -0.58
N ASP A 132 9.53 -17.13 -1.20
CA ASP A 132 8.91 -18.42 -0.97
C ASP A 132 9.26 -19.43 -2.09
N ASP A 133 8.50 -20.51 -2.23
CA ASP A 133 8.71 -21.53 -3.24
C ASP A 133 8.41 -21.08 -4.69
N GLY A 134 7.83 -19.90 -4.88
CA GLY A 134 7.52 -19.34 -6.20
C GLY A 134 6.40 -20.07 -6.95
N ALA A 135 5.64 -20.96 -6.31
CA ALA A 135 4.65 -21.81 -6.97
C ALA A 135 3.23 -21.26 -6.90
N THR A 136 2.88 -20.59 -5.82
CA THR A 136 1.52 -20.17 -5.52
C THR A 136 1.14 -18.88 -6.25
N ALA A 137 -0.03 -18.85 -6.89
CA ALA A 137 -0.64 -17.61 -7.37
C ALA A 137 -1.55 -17.05 -6.26
N HIS A 138 -0.98 -16.26 -5.36
CA HIS A 138 -1.70 -15.71 -4.21
C HIS A 138 -2.84 -14.78 -4.68
N ARG A 139 -4.08 -15.10 -4.29
CA ARG A 139 -5.24 -14.27 -4.64
C ARG A 139 -5.71 -13.39 -3.50
N GLU A 140 -5.16 -13.60 -2.32
CA GLU A 140 -5.47 -12.85 -1.11
C GLU A 140 -4.20 -12.74 -0.28
N VAL A 141 -3.86 -11.51 0.15
CA VAL A 141 -2.68 -11.22 0.95
C VAL A 141 -2.94 -10.06 1.90
N TRP A 142 -2.26 -10.11 3.04
CA TRP A 142 -2.11 -9.03 3.99
C TRP A 142 -0.66 -8.59 4.01
N TRP A 143 -0.42 -7.31 4.23
CA TRP A 143 0.91 -6.83 4.57
C TRP A 143 0.81 -5.71 5.58
N ARG A 144 1.82 -5.62 6.42
CA ARG A 144 1.91 -4.64 7.49
C ARG A 144 3.31 -4.06 7.53
N PHE A 145 3.42 -2.81 7.91
CA PHE A 145 4.67 -2.14 8.24
C PHE A 145 4.41 -1.04 9.26
N LEU A 146 5.45 -0.68 10.00
CA LEU A 146 5.44 0.51 10.83
C LEU A 146 5.99 1.70 10.04
N VAL A 147 5.38 2.86 10.20
CA VAL A 147 5.82 4.09 9.54
C VAL A 147 5.85 5.24 10.53
N ARG A 148 6.90 6.06 10.44
CA ARG A 148 7.04 7.33 11.16
C ARG A 148 7.57 8.39 10.21
N ASN A 149 6.89 9.52 10.14
CA ASN A 149 7.41 10.71 9.47
C ASN A 149 8.07 11.61 10.53
N GLU A 150 9.18 12.28 10.21
CA GLU A 150 9.89 13.13 11.18
C GLU A 150 9.00 14.26 11.71
N PRO A 151 9.27 14.81 12.92
CA PRO A 151 8.61 16.01 13.40
C PRO A 151 8.79 17.18 12.41
N GLY A 152 7.68 17.88 12.10
CA GLY A 152 7.68 18.95 11.12
C GLY A 152 7.57 18.47 9.67
N TRP A 153 7.28 17.20 9.44
CA TRP A 153 6.95 16.69 8.11
C TRP A 153 5.87 17.53 7.45
N THR A 154 6.04 17.81 6.17
CA THR A 154 5.01 18.45 5.35
C THR A 154 4.41 17.40 4.43
N GLY A 155 3.17 17.04 4.70
CA GLY A 155 2.41 16.05 3.93
C GLY A 155 1.75 16.62 2.69
N GLY A 156 1.05 15.78 1.98
CA GLY A 156 0.25 16.10 0.80
C GLY A 156 0.98 15.94 -0.53
N GLY A 157 0.24 16.10 -1.61
CA GLY A 157 0.81 16.10 -2.96
C GLY A 157 1.05 14.71 -3.58
N GLY A 158 0.44 13.64 -3.07
CA GLY A 158 0.48 12.32 -3.70
C GLY A 158 1.85 11.64 -3.62
N HIS A 159 2.41 11.51 -2.42
CA HIS A 159 3.58 10.66 -2.21
C HIS A 159 3.19 9.22 -1.97
N LYS A 160 3.91 8.30 -2.60
CA LYS A 160 3.68 6.87 -2.48
C LYS A 160 4.27 6.32 -1.18
N LEU A 161 3.64 5.27 -0.65
CA LEU A 161 4.07 4.61 0.57
C LEU A 161 4.26 3.11 0.34
N THR A 162 3.26 2.43 -0.19
CA THR A 162 3.32 1.00 -0.49
C THR A 162 2.42 0.66 -1.66
N ARG A 163 2.74 -0.44 -2.34
CA ARG A 163 1.92 -0.98 -3.44
C ARG A 163 2.03 -2.49 -3.50
N ALA A 164 0.88 -3.17 -3.74
CA ALA A 164 0.88 -4.55 -4.20
C ALA A 164 0.65 -4.60 -5.72
N ARG A 165 1.19 -5.63 -6.39
CA ARG A 165 1.11 -5.80 -7.85
C ARG A 165 1.07 -7.26 -8.24
N ALA A 166 0.59 -7.52 -9.46
CA ALA A 166 0.86 -8.74 -10.20
C ALA A 166 1.65 -8.41 -11.46
N PHE A 167 2.95 -8.66 -11.47
CA PHE A 167 3.70 -8.72 -12.71
C PHE A 167 3.23 -9.93 -13.52
N ALA A 168 2.97 -9.73 -14.82
CA ALA A 168 2.21 -10.67 -15.63
C ALA A 168 2.88 -11.02 -16.95
N SER A 169 4.01 -10.42 -17.29
CA SER A 169 4.71 -10.67 -18.57
C SER A 169 6.16 -11.12 -18.33
N PRO A 170 6.62 -12.19 -19.01
CA PRO A 170 8.01 -12.61 -18.93
C PRO A 170 8.98 -11.67 -19.67
N ASP A 171 8.48 -10.86 -20.59
CA ASP A 171 9.31 -10.06 -21.50
C ASP A 171 9.28 -8.56 -21.18
N THR A 172 8.32 -8.12 -20.34
CA THR A 172 8.09 -6.71 -20.02
C THR A 172 7.78 -6.53 -18.54
N TRP A 173 7.70 -5.29 -18.07
CA TRP A 173 7.27 -4.94 -16.70
C TRP A 173 5.76 -4.82 -16.57
N GLN A 174 4.99 -5.37 -17.51
CA GLN A 174 3.54 -5.28 -17.52
C GLN A 174 2.91 -5.94 -16.29
N GLN A 175 1.96 -5.25 -15.71
CA GLN A 175 1.23 -5.65 -14.52
C GLN A 175 -0.24 -5.89 -14.86
N ALA A 176 -0.82 -6.93 -14.27
CA ALA A 176 -2.25 -7.19 -14.36
C ALA A 176 -3.08 -6.24 -13.48
N PHE A 177 -2.48 -5.75 -12.39
CA PHE A 177 -3.07 -4.70 -11.53
C PHE A 177 -1.97 -4.02 -10.70
N GLU A 178 -2.33 -2.89 -10.13
CA GLU A 178 -1.58 -2.18 -9.09
C GLU A 178 -2.55 -1.72 -7.99
N ALA A 179 -2.17 -1.94 -6.74
CA ALA A 179 -2.91 -1.58 -5.54
C ALA A 179 -2.09 -0.60 -4.68
N PRO A 180 -2.03 0.67 -5.04
CA PRO A 180 -1.29 1.66 -4.27
C PRO A 180 -2.05 2.10 -3.03
N LEU A 181 -1.28 2.29 -1.94
CA LEU A 181 -1.67 3.05 -0.76
C LEU A 181 -0.70 4.22 -0.64
N TRP A 182 -1.20 5.45 -0.75
CA TRP A 182 -0.41 6.66 -0.80
C TRP A 182 -1.09 7.84 -0.12
N SER A 183 -0.42 8.97 0.06
CA SER A 183 -1.08 10.18 0.53
C SER A 183 -1.97 10.76 -0.57
N GLY A 184 -3.10 11.36 -0.18
CA GLY A 184 -4.00 11.99 -1.13
C GLY A 184 -3.34 13.12 -1.93
N GLY A 185 -3.65 13.17 -3.22
CA GLY A 185 -3.15 14.20 -4.13
C GLY A 185 -3.97 15.49 -4.16
N GLN A 186 -5.11 15.52 -3.48
CA GLN A 186 -6.01 16.68 -3.41
C GLN A 186 -5.92 17.35 -2.04
N GLU A 187 -6.22 18.65 -1.97
CA GLU A 187 -6.15 19.40 -0.71
C GLU A 187 -7.01 18.80 0.40
N ALA A 188 -8.21 18.29 0.08
CA ALA A 188 -9.12 17.71 1.05
C ALA A 188 -8.65 16.39 1.68
N ASN A 189 -7.72 15.67 1.04
CA ASN A 189 -7.23 14.37 1.51
C ASN A 189 -5.69 14.28 1.57
N ARG A 190 -5.02 15.42 1.55
CA ARG A 190 -3.55 15.48 1.50
C ARG A 190 -2.84 14.86 2.71
N ASP A 191 -3.48 14.88 3.87
CA ASP A 191 -2.90 14.45 5.13
C ASP A 191 -3.29 13.03 5.54
N VAL A 192 -4.11 12.33 4.71
CA VAL A 192 -4.56 10.95 4.94
C VAL A 192 -4.00 9.99 3.90
N LEU A 193 -4.03 8.70 4.21
CA LEU A 193 -3.77 7.65 3.23
C LEU A 193 -5.00 7.39 2.37
N VAL A 194 -4.79 7.01 1.11
CA VAL A 194 -5.83 6.77 0.11
C VAL A 194 -5.55 5.45 -0.60
N LEU A 195 -6.55 4.59 -0.68
CA LEU A 195 -6.59 3.44 -1.58
C LEU A 195 -6.87 3.95 -3.00
N ASP A 196 -6.07 3.52 -3.98
CA ASP A 196 -6.23 3.96 -5.37
C ASP A 196 -6.08 2.78 -6.35
N PRO A 197 -7.00 1.80 -6.31
CA PRO A 197 -6.90 0.55 -7.06
C PRO A 197 -7.00 0.77 -8.57
N VAL A 198 -6.11 0.12 -9.32
CA VAL A 198 -6.07 0.21 -10.77
C VAL A 198 -5.83 -1.15 -11.41
N SER A 199 -6.54 -1.46 -12.47
CA SER A 199 -6.43 -2.69 -13.25
C SER A 199 -5.63 -2.47 -14.53
N GLY A 200 -4.76 -3.41 -14.85
CA GLY A 200 -4.04 -3.54 -16.12
C GLY A 200 -4.64 -4.58 -17.06
N THR A 201 -5.86 -5.07 -16.75
CA THR A 201 -6.62 -5.99 -17.62
C THR A 201 -7.94 -5.35 -18.06
N ASP A 202 -8.53 -5.89 -19.13
CA ASP A 202 -9.94 -5.65 -19.42
C ASP A 202 -10.86 -6.45 -18.48
N GLU A 203 -12.18 -6.28 -18.61
CA GLU A 203 -13.17 -7.01 -17.77
C GLU A 203 -13.18 -8.52 -18.03
N GLN A 204 -12.71 -8.97 -19.17
CA GLN A 204 -12.59 -10.37 -19.55
C GLN A 204 -11.31 -11.01 -19.01
N GLY A 205 -10.35 -10.20 -18.53
CA GLY A 205 -9.08 -10.65 -17.97
C GLY A 205 -7.92 -10.68 -18.98
N ASN A 206 -8.08 -10.07 -20.15
CA ASN A 206 -6.94 -9.91 -21.08
C ASN A 206 -6.07 -8.74 -20.60
N LEU A 207 -4.77 -8.91 -20.61
CA LEU A 207 -3.84 -7.80 -20.35
C LEU A 207 -4.08 -6.68 -21.37
N LEU A 208 -4.16 -5.45 -20.90
CA LEU A 208 -4.31 -4.27 -21.76
C LEU A 208 -3.08 -4.09 -22.64
N PRO A 209 -3.20 -3.46 -23.82
CA PRO A 209 -2.06 -3.22 -24.70
C PRO A 209 -0.91 -2.51 -23.95
N TYR A 210 0.28 -3.10 -24.00
CA TYR A 210 1.47 -2.58 -23.35
C TYR A 210 2.31 -1.78 -24.32
N GLU A 211 2.45 -0.49 -24.05
CA GLU A 211 3.32 0.40 -24.84
C GLU A 211 4.60 0.73 -24.08
N SER A 212 4.44 1.14 -22.81
CA SER A 212 5.55 1.44 -21.90
C SER A 212 5.01 1.62 -20.48
N GLY A 213 5.90 1.56 -19.51
CA GLY A 213 5.52 1.75 -18.11
C GLY A 213 5.18 0.44 -17.41
N SER A 214 4.20 0.45 -16.50
CA SER A 214 3.86 -0.69 -15.65
C SER A 214 2.50 -1.31 -15.96
N LEU A 215 1.51 -0.49 -16.31
CA LEU A 215 0.17 -0.94 -16.69
C LEU A 215 -0.03 -0.76 -18.19
N GLY A 216 -0.84 -1.65 -18.80
CA GLY A 216 -1.32 -1.44 -20.16
C GLY A 216 -2.19 -0.19 -20.27
N GLN A 217 -2.46 0.26 -21.49
CA GLN A 217 -3.19 1.52 -21.74
C GLN A 217 -4.50 1.31 -22.50
N PRO A 218 -5.55 2.05 -22.18
CA PRO A 218 -5.71 2.86 -20.96
C PRO A 218 -5.97 1.98 -19.72
N PRO A 219 -5.36 2.24 -18.57
CA PRO A 219 -5.63 1.46 -17.37
C PRO A 219 -7.04 1.71 -16.88
N ARG A 220 -7.64 0.71 -16.20
CA ARG A 220 -8.95 0.84 -15.59
C ARG A 220 -8.81 1.28 -14.13
N TRP A 221 -9.18 2.51 -13.82
CA TRP A 221 -9.25 3.00 -12.45
C TRP A 221 -10.51 2.48 -11.77
N LEU A 222 -10.37 1.87 -10.60
CA LEU A 222 -11.46 1.19 -9.89
C LEU A 222 -12.07 2.05 -8.78
N GLY A 223 -11.68 3.31 -8.70
CA GLY A 223 -12.17 4.30 -7.75
C GLY A 223 -11.38 4.30 -6.44
N SER A 224 -10.95 5.48 -6.01
CA SER A 224 -10.20 5.69 -4.77
C SER A 224 -11.11 5.79 -3.54
N GLU A 225 -10.54 5.51 -2.35
CA GLU A 225 -11.17 5.69 -1.05
C GLU A 225 -10.16 6.23 -0.05
N ALA A 226 -10.50 7.31 0.65
CA ALA A 226 -9.63 7.97 1.60
C ALA A 226 -9.88 7.46 3.02
N GLY A 227 -8.81 7.27 3.79
CA GLY A 227 -8.88 7.05 5.23
C GLY A 227 -9.26 8.31 6.01
N ALA A 228 -9.38 8.17 7.31
CA ALA A 228 -9.78 9.24 8.21
C ALA A 228 -8.62 9.82 9.04
N THR A 229 -7.61 9.00 9.37
CA THR A 229 -6.50 9.42 10.24
C THR A 229 -5.50 10.29 9.47
N PRO A 230 -5.29 11.55 9.91
CA PRO A 230 -4.42 12.50 9.21
C PRO A 230 -2.94 12.29 9.56
N LEU A 231 -2.37 11.16 9.13
CA LEU A 231 -0.98 10.73 9.44
C LEU A 231 0.10 11.76 9.14
N PHE A 232 -0.19 12.72 8.29
CA PHE A 232 0.81 13.67 7.80
C PHE A 232 0.63 15.09 8.34
N ASP A 233 -0.35 15.31 9.22
CA ASP A 233 -0.54 16.61 9.89
C ASP A 233 0.42 16.81 11.07
N ALA A 234 0.49 18.03 11.57
CA ALA A 234 1.43 18.41 12.64
C ALA A 234 1.21 17.70 14.00
N SER A 235 0.03 17.11 14.22
CA SER A 235 -0.29 16.41 15.48
C SER A 235 0.07 14.93 15.43
N HIS A 236 0.24 14.36 14.27
CA HIS A 236 0.52 12.93 14.07
C HIS A 236 1.97 12.64 13.68
N VAL A 237 2.68 13.59 13.04
CA VAL A 237 4.08 13.38 12.68
C VAL A 237 4.97 13.24 13.92
N GLY A 238 6.03 12.45 13.82
CA GLY A 238 6.94 12.11 14.91
C GLY A 238 6.56 10.83 15.67
N SER A 239 5.34 10.32 15.51
CA SER A 239 4.88 9.07 16.12
C SER A 239 4.98 7.90 15.13
N TRP A 240 5.16 6.68 15.67
CA TRP A 240 5.03 5.45 14.92
C TRP A 240 3.56 5.08 14.73
N TYR A 241 3.23 4.60 13.55
CA TYR A 241 1.92 4.06 13.19
C TYR A 241 2.09 2.70 12.55
N CYS A 242 1.27 1.76 12.96
CA CYS A 242 1.13 0.47 12.31
C CYS A 242 0.13 0.60 11.16
N VAL A 243 0.57 0.32 9.94
CA VAL A 243 -0.31 0.29 8.76
C VAL A 243 -0.41 -1.15 8.30
N GLU A 244 -1.61 -1.72 8.38
CA GLU A 244 -1.93 -3.03 7.82
C GLU A 244 -2.83 -2.87 6.61
N VAL A 245 -2.58 -3.63 5.56
CA VAL A 245 -3.31 -3.56 4.29
C VAL A 245 -3.72 -4.96 3.88
N HIS A 246 -4.95 -5.10 3.37
CA HIS A 246 -5.50 -6.33 2.84
C HIS A 246 -5.95 -6.14 1.41
N LEU A 247 -5.61 -7.09 0.58
CA LEU A 247 -6.06 -7.19 -0.80
C LEU A 247 -6.55 -8.58 -1.10
N ARG A 248 -7.77 -8.68 -1.64
CA ARG A 248 -8.31 -9.90 -2.23
C ARG A 248 -8.69 -9.64 -3.68
N LEU A 249 -8.10 -10.39 -4.59
CA LEU A 249 -8.46 -10.35 -6.01
C LEU A 249 -9.89 -10.89 -6.18
N ASN A 250 -10.59 -10.41 -7.19
CA ASN A 250 -11.90 -10.96 -7.55
C ASN A 250 -11.79 -12.40 -8.02
N ASP A 251 -12.83 -13.21 -7.76
CA ASP A 251 -12.97 -14.50 -8.41
C ASP A 251 -13.10 -14.33 -9.93
N PRO A 252 -12.61 -15.26 -10.74
CA PRO A 252 -12.63 -15.11 -12.20
C PRO A 252 -14.01 -14.74 -12.73
N GLY A 253 -14.09 -13.60 -13.42
CA GLY A 253 -15.33 -13.07 -14.00
C GLY A 253 -16.31 -12.46 -13.00
N GLN A 254 -15.96 -12.32 -11.72
CA GLN A 254 -16.79 -11.69 -10.70
C GLN A 254 -16.29 -10.27 -10.39
N SER A 255 -17.13 -9.49 -9.69
CA SER A 255 -16.79 -8.20 -9.12
C SER A 255 -16.93 -8.29 -7.60
N ASN A 256 -16.06 -9.07 -6.96
CA ASN A 256 -16.09 -9.35 -5.52
C ASN A 256 -14.72 -9.19 -4.85
N GLY A 257 -13.79 -8.52 -5.49
CA GLY A 257 -12.48 -8.19 -4.93
C GLY A 257 -12.60 -7.14 -3.84
N VAL A 258 -11.58 -7.10 -2.96
CA VAL A 258 -11.51 -6.21 -1.80
C VAL A 258 -10.17 -5.50 -1.77
N PHE A 259 -10.15 -4.26 -1.28
CA PHE A 259 -8.97 -3.49 -0.92
C PHE A 259 -9.28 -2.65 0.31
N GLU A 260 -8.55 -2.86 1.39
CA GLU A 260 -8.81 -2.17 2.66
C GLU A 260 -7.52 -1.97 3.45
N PHE A 261 -7.52 -1.02 4.37
CA PHE A 261 -6.38 -0.82 5.27
C PHE A 261 -6.82 -0.33 6.65
N TRP A 262 -5.94 -0.60 7.62
CA TRP A 262 -6.06 -0.18 9.02
C TRP A 262 -4.86 0.64 9.43
N ILE A 263 -5.08 1.54 10.41
CA ILE A 263 -4.04 2.22 11.14
C ILE A 263 -4.25 1.88 12.62
N ASP A 264 -3.20 1.36 13.27
CA ASP A 264 -3.21 0.94 14.67
C ASP A 264 -4.43 0.04 15.02
N GLY A 265 -4.77 -0.88 14.11
CA GLY A 265 -5.89 -1.82 14.24
C GLY A 265 -7.28 -1.24 13.96
N SER A 266 -7.41 0.06 13.65
CA SER A 266 -8.66 0.71 13.27
C SER A 266 -8.84 0.72 11.76
N LEU A 267 -9.97 0.21 11.24
CA LEU A 267 -10.28 0.25 9.81
C LEU A 267 -10.41 1.69 9.34
N GLU A 268 -9.63 2.07 8.34
CA GLU A 268 -9.58 3.42 7.80
C GLU A 268 -10.40 3.58 6.52
N ALA A 269 -10.22 2.66 5.58
CA ALA A 269 -10.96 2.67 4.32
C ALA A 269 -11.12 1.27 3.76
N ARG A 270 -12.21 1.05 3.01
CA ARG A 270 -12.53 -0.24 2.37
C ARG A 270 -13.22 -0.04 1.04
N ARG A 271 -12.68 -0.68 0.02
CA ARG A 271 -13.31 -0.83 -1.30
C ARG A 271 -13.68 -2.27 -1.53
N GLU A 272 -14.93 -2.53 -1.82
CA GLU A 272 -15.48 -3.84 -2.16
C GLU A 272 -16.05 -3.84 -3.58
N GLY A 273 -16.40 -5.03 -4.07
CA GLY A 273 -16.98 -5.17 -5.40
C GLY A 273 -16.00 -4.86 -6.52
N LEU A 274 -14.69 -4.97 -6.25
CA LEU A 274 -13.67 -4.66 -7.24
C LEU A 274 -13.54 -5.79 -8.26
N ASN A 275 -13.50 -5.43 -9.54
CA ASN A 275 -13.04 -6.31 -10.62
C ASN A 275 -11.59 -5.96 -10.94
N TRP A 276 -10.66 -6.53 -10.14
CA TRP A 276 -9.23 -6.27 -10.25
C TRP A 276 -8.65 -6.71 -11.59
N VAL A 277 -8.98 -7.96 -11.98
CA VAL A 277 -8.26 -8.66 -13.03
C VAL A 277 -9.17 -9.43 -14.01
N GLY A 278 -10.47 -9.17 -14.00
CA GLY A 278 -11.43 -9.93 -14.84
C GLY A 278 -11.36 -11.42 -14.56
N SER A 279 -11.13 -12.23 -15.60
CA SER A 279 -10.93 -13.68 -15.50
C SER A 279 -9.43 -14.09 -15.52
N PHE A 280 -8.49 -13.15 -15.38
CA PHE A 280 -7.06 -13.43 -15.36
C PHE A 280 -6.67 -14.28 -14.14
N THR A 281 -5.92 -15.37 -14.37
CA THR A 281 -5.53 -16.34 -13.33
C THR A 281 -4.07 -16.81 -13.43
N ASP A 282 -3.32 -16.36 -14.42
CA ASP A 282 -1.94 -16.85 -14.65
C ASP A 282 -1.03 -16.48 -13.48
N TYR A 283 -1.22 -15.29 -12.92
CA TYR A 283 -0.49 -14.80 -11.76
C TYR A 283 -1.46 -14.20 -10.73
N GLY A 284 -1.11 -14.31 -9.46
CA GLY A 284 -1.76 -13.61 -8.35
C GLY A 284 -0.98 -12.36 -7.93
N VAL A 285 -1.20 -11.91 -6.71
CA VAL A 285 -0.33 -10.92 -6.07
C VAL A 285 1.05 -11.54 -5.95
N ASN A 286 2.06 -10.92 -6.51
CA ASN A 286 3.41 -11.48 -6.54
C ASN A 286 4.50 -10.48 -6.17
N THR A 287 4.14 -9.24 -5.88
CA THR A 287 5.07 -8.24 -5.36
C THR A 287 4.37 -7.27 -4.43
N ILE A 288 5.09 -6.90 -3.35
CA ILE A 288 4.76 -5.76 -2.52
C ILE A 288 6.00 -4.88 -2.43
N SER A 289 5.80 -3.57 -2.49
CA SER A 289 6.86 -2.59 -2.35
C SER A 289 6.61 -1.61 -1.22
N LEU A 290 7.71 -1.17 -0.60
CA LEU A 290 7.77 0.05 0.18
C LEU A 290 8.41 1.13 -0.71
N ASP A 291 7.64 2.18 -0.99
CA ASP A 291 8.01 3.21 -1.97
C ASP A 291 8.17 4.58 -1.30
N ASN A 292 9.22 5.30 -1.68
CA ASN A 292 9.42 6.68 -1.27
C ASN A 292 9.50 7.55 -2.52
N TYR A 293 8.35 7.75 -3.18
CA TYR A 293 8.23 8.54 -4.39
C TYR A 293 7.19 9.64 -4.20
N TRP A 294 7.47 10.83 -4.65
CA TRP A 294 6.61 12.00 -4.52
C TRP A 294 6.29 12.61 -5.88
N ASN A 295 5.03 12.57 -6.28
CA ASN A 295 4.62 13.22 -7.52
C ASN A 295 4.87 14.74 -7.42
N GLY A 296 5.69 15.28 -8.34
CA GLY A 296 6.03 16.69 -8.35
C GLY A 296 7.11 17.11 -7.36
N GLY A 297 7.73 16.17 -6.68
CA GLY A 297 8.87 16.40 -5.77
C GLY A 297 8.47 16.75 -4.34
N ALA A 298 9.34 16.37 -3.40
CA ALA A 298 9.16 16.68 -1.99
C ALA A 298 9.15 18.20 -1.74
N PRO A 299 8.27 18.73 -0.87
CA PRO A 299 8.16 20.16 -0.65
C PRO A 299 9.36 20.75 0.12
N ARG A 300 10.11 19.92 0.81
CA ARG A 300 11.29 20.28 1.62
C ARG A 300 12.17 19.07 1.86
N ASP A 301 13.35 19.28 2.45
CA ASP A 301 14.15 18.20 3.02
C ASP A 301 13.40 17.61 4.22
N GLN A 302 13.20 16.27 4.21
CA GLN A 302 12.48 15.58 5.30
C GLN A 302 12.72 14.08 5.27
N GLU A 303 12.50 13.42 6.41
CA GLU A 303 12.79 12.01 6.59
C GLU A 303 11.54 11.18 6.95
N ARG A 304 11.48 9.97 6.38
CA ARG A 304 10.52 8.93 6.76
C ARG A 304 11.29 7.71 7.25
N TYR A 305 10.70 7.04 8.22
CA TYR A 305 11.26 5.81 8.79
C TYR A 305 10.24 4.68 8.63
N LEU A 306 10.72 3.49 8.30
CA LEU A 306 9.92 2.28 8.12
C LEU A 306 10.53 1.16 8.96
N ASP A 307 9.66 0.30 9.51
CA ASP A 307 10.08 -0.83 10.33
C ASP A 307 9.08 -1.98 10.24
N ASN A 308 9.44 -3.17 10.74
CA ASN A 308 8.57 -4.34 10.94
C ASN A 308 7.69 -4.67 9.71
N PHE A 309 8.32 -4.89 8.56
CA PHE A 309 7.62 -5.22 7.32
C PHE A 309 7.29 -6.71 7.26
N VAL A 310 6.00 -7.04 7.25
CA VAL A 310 5.46 -8.41 7.19
C VAL A 310 4.54 -8.57 5.99
N VAL A 311 4.61 -9.73 5.31
CA VAL A 311 3.65 -10.16 4.27
C VAL A 311 3.09 -11.51 4.68
N SER A 312 1.76 -11.68 4.60
CA SER A 312 1.05 -12.84 5.15
C SER A 312 -0.11 -13.30 4.26
N THR A 313 -0.52 -14.54 4.44
CA THR A 313 -1.75 -15.13 3.88
C THR A 313 -2.96 -15.01 4.83
N ALA A 314 -2.77 -14.42 6.01
CA ALA A 314 -3.81 -14.20 7.02
C ALA A 314 -3.63 -12.82 7.67
N PRO A 315 -4.64 -12.27 8.37
CA PRO A 315 -4.50 -11.02 9.12
C PRO A 315 -3.31 -11.05 10.08
N ILE A 316 -2.57 -9.93 10.15
CA ILE A 316 -1.33 -9.82 10.94
C ILE A 316 -1.64 -9.14 12.29
N GLY A 317 -2.39 -8.06 12.24
CA GLY A 317 -2.67 -7.20 13.39
C GLY A 317 -1.54 -6.21 13.70
N CYS A 318 -1.85 -5.28 14.56
CA CYS A 318 -0.90 -4.23 14.99
C CYS A 318 -0.32 -4.45 16.41
N GLY A 319 -0.49 -5.65 17.00
CA GLY A 319 0.10 -6.02 18.28
C GLY A 319 -0.70 -5.54 19.47
#